data_b90cd1f811e17468202550fc82e6b461
#
_entry.id   b90cd1f811e17468202550fc82e6b461
#
_cell.length_a   1.000
_cell.length_b   1.000
_cell.length_c   1.000
_cell.angle_alpha   90.00
_cell.angle_beta   90.00
_cell.angle_gamma   90.00
#
_symmetry.space_group_name_H-M   'P 1'
#
loop_
_entity.id
_entity.type
_entity.pdbx_description
1 polymer ?
#
loop_
_entity_poly.entity_id
_entity_poly.type
_entity_poly.pdbx_seq_one_letter_code
_entity_poly.pdbx_strand_id
1 'polypeptide(L)'
;MNAEELLSLYQGGNRDFSRADLSQIQIIQAQLANIDLSRTELDWANLSGSNLTGANLSRADLTNACSIKTNFAQANLKSADLTNADLSWANLEQACLIRVDLSNANLSQSFFRNANLADADLSNANLTRANLVGANLSRANLSGANLTGVDLSGADFSRADLSEANLTNANLSYASFNRADLSGSSLRQVNLEQSTLQGANLRSANLRGAVLTGAVLKETDRGSSMATISQLSQSNFSPDNRINFGSANLTGANLQGANLQNANFRFALFFKTNLEKANFSSASLVDIYLRGANLRGANLKNSILSGVNWKGTTMPDGTIHP
;
A
#
# COMPACT_ATOMS: atom_id res chain seq x y z
N MET A 1 -25.63 -0.07 29.39
CA MET A 1 -25.61 -1.54 29.64
C MET A 1 -24.26 -1.92 30.19
N ASN A 2 -24.16 -2.81 31.19
CA ASN A 2 -22.87 -3.26 31.68
C ASN A 2 -22.45 -4.61 31.04
N ALA A 3 -21.21 -5.06 31.28
CA ALA A 3 -20.67 -6.27 30.66
C ALA A 3 -21.39 -7.56 31.07
N GLU A 4 -21.77 -7.70 32.35
CA GLU A 4 -22.48 -8.88 32.88
C GLU A 4 -23.86 -9.01 32.22
N GLU A 5 -24.59 -7.91 32.10
CA GLU A 5 -25.90 -7.85 31.44
C GLU A 5 -25.80 -8.23 29.97
N LEU A 6 -24.84 -7.65 29.22
CA LEU A 6 -24.62 -7.98 27.82
C LEU A 6 -24.31 -9.47 27.64
N LEU A 7 -23.37 -10.01 28.44
CA LEU A 7 -22.97 -11.41 28.34
C LEU A 7 -24.13 -12.34 28.69
N SER A 8 -24.93 -12.02 29.70
CA SER A 8 -26.13 -12.80 30.08
C SER A 8 -27.15 -12.85 28.98
N LEU A 9 -27.48 -11.69 28.38
CA LEU A 9 -28.41 -11.61 27.24
C LEU A 9 -27.88 -12.35 26.03
N TYR A 10 -26.58 -12.24 25.73
CA TYR A 10 -25.96 -12.96 24.62
C TYR A 10 -26.01 -14.48 24.84
N GLN A 11 -25.74 -14.96 26.06
CA GLN A 11 -25.86 -16.37 26.43
C GLN A 11 -27.32 -16.85 26.33
N GLY A 12 -28.27 -15.99 26.63
CA GLY A 12 -29.71 -16.22 26.46
C GLY A 12 -30.18 -16.24 25.00
N GLY A 13 -29.25 -16.07 24.04
CA GLY A 13 -29.55 -16.13 22.59
C GLY A 13 -29.78 -14.79 21.93
N ASN A 14 -29.80 -13.67 22.66
CA ASN A 14 -29.86 -12.37 22.02
C ASN A 14 -28.56 -12.09 21.23
N ARG A 15 -28.70 -11.59 20.03
CA ARG A 15 -27.59 -11.18 19.18
C ARG A 15 -27.66 -9.71 18.79
N ASP A 16 -28.79 -9.06 18.94
CA ASP A 16 -28.99 -7.66 18.58
C ASP A 16 -28.74 -6.75 19.77
N PHE A 17 -27.60 -6.04 19.71
CA PHE A 17 -27.19 -5.00 20.62
C PHE A 17 -26.95 -3.69 19.85
N SER A 18 -27.53 -3.57 18.68
CA SER A 18 -27.37 -2.40 17.82
C SER A 18 -27.81 -1.13 18.54
N ARG A 19 -27.04 -0.04 18.33
CA ARG A 19 -27.28 1.28 18.93
C ARG A 19 -27.23 1.33 20.47
N ALA A 20 -26.72 0.30 21.13
CA ALA A 20 -26.50 0.34 22.57
C ALA A 20 -25.37 1.32 22.92
N ASP A 21 -25.48 1.99 24.04
CA ASP A 21 -24.36 2.68 24.68
C ASP A 21 -23.56 1.64 25.49
N LEU A 22 -22.36 1.36 25.01
CA LEU A 22 -21.38 0.43 25.56
C LEU A 22 -20.02 1.13 25.76
N SER A 23 -20.05 2.46 25.87
CA SER A 23 -18.86 3.27 26.10
C SER A 23 -18.12 2.77 27.35
N GLN A 24 -16.79 2.65 27.24
CA GLN A 24 -15.88 2.21 28.31
C GLN A 24 -16.15 0.78 28.84
N ILE A 25 -16.99 -0.01 28.17
CA ILE A 25 -17.33 -1.36 28.61
C ILE A 25 -16.07 -2.25 28.64
N GLN A 26 -16.00 -3.12 29.67
CA GLN A 26 -14.89 -4.07 29.83
C GLN A 26 -15.39 -5.47 29.44
N ILE A 27 -15.15 -5.88 28.21
CA ILE A 27 -15.52 -7.20 27.67
C ILE A 27 -14.23 -7.88 27.19
N ILE A 28 -13.51 -8.46 28.14
CA ILE A 28 -12.20 -9.08 27.89
C ILE A 28 -12.39 -10.58 27.74
N GLN A 29 -11.75 -11.19 26.71
CA GLN A 29 -11.76 -12.64 26.44
C GLN A 29 -13.18 -13.25 26.29
N ALA A 30 -14.17 -12.44 25.93
CA ALA A 30 -15.55 -12.87 25.77
C ALA A 30 -15.78 -13.60 24.43
N GLN A 31 -16.75 -14.50 24.41
CA GLN A 31 -17.20 -15.20 23.21
C GLN A 31 -18.47 -14.54 22.65
N LEU A 32 -18.31 -13.69 21.62
CA LEU A 32 -19.36 -12.84 21.07
C LEU A 32 -19.48 -12.98 19.52
N ALA A 33 -19.21 -14.19 19.02
CA ALA A 33 -19.30 -14.44 17.58
C ALA A 33 -20.71 -14.12 17.00
N ASN A 34 -20.75 -13.48 15.85
CA ASN A 34 -21.99 -13.07 15.16
C ASN A 34 -22.89 -12.10 15.95
N ILE A 35 -22.37 -11.39 16.93
CA ILE A 35 -23.12 -10.34 17.64
C ILE A 35 -23.36 -9.16 16.71
N ASP A 36 -24.50 -8.52 16.80
CA ASP A 36 -24.79 -7.23 16.14
C ASP A 36 -24.53 -6.08 17.12
N LEU A 37 -23.45 -5.37 16.86
CA LEU A 37 -23.01 -4.16 17.55
C LEU A 37 -23.04 -2.97 16.58
N SER A 38 -23.90 -3.00 15.55
CA SER A 38 -23.96 -1.93 14.58
C SER A 38 -24.45 -0.62 15.21
N ARG A 39 -23.72 0.48 14.90
CA ARG A 39 -24.02 1.82 15.41
C ARG A 39 -23.99 1.92 16.94
N THR A 40 -23.27 1.04 17.63
CA THR A 40 -23.04 1.11 19.08
C THR A 40 -21.99 2.18 19.40
N GLU A 41 -22.08 2.75 20.59
CA GLU A 41 -21.03 3.55 21.21
C GLU A 41 -20.14 2.58 21.98
N LEU A 42 -18.89 2.39 21.56
CA LEU A 42 -17.86 1.52 22.12
C LEU A 42 -16.55 2.30 22.36
N ASP A 43 -16.66 3.63 22.40
CA ASP A 43 -15.52 4.50 22.69
C ASP A 43 -14.88 4.12 24.03
N TRP A 44 -13.55 4.04 24.04
CA TRP A 44 -12.77 3.59 25.19
C TRP A 44 -13.11 2.17 25.71
N ALA A 45 -13.88 1.38 24.96
CA ALA A 45 -14.18 0.00 25.34
C ALA A 45 -12.91 -0.86 25.34
N ASN A 46 -12.88 -1.87 26.21
CA ASN A 46 -11.83 -2.88 26.19
C ASN A 46 -12.42 -4.22 25.74
N LEU A 47 -12.06 -4.63 24.53
CA LEU A 47 -12.51 -5.86 23.87
C LEU A 47 -11.37 -6.88 23.77
N SER A 48 -10.26 -6.67 24.48
CA SER A 48 -9.01 -7.42 24.32
C SER A 48 -9.22 -8.93 24.45
N GLY A 49 -8.68 -9.68 23.50
CA GLY A 49 -8.75 -11.14 23.44
C GLY A 49 -10.13 -11.72 23.19
N SER A 50 -11.14 -10.89 22.95
CA SER A 50 -12.50 -11.35 22.69
C SER A 50 -12.66 -11.93 21.28
N ASN A 51 -13.59 -12.87 21.12
CA ASN A 51 -13.98 -13.44 19.85
C ASN A 51 -15.21 -12.70 19.29
N LEU A 52 -14.99 -11.86 18.29
CA LEU A 52 -16.00 -11.11 17.53
C LEU A 52 -16.08 -11.61 16.08
N THR A 53 -15.74 -12.88 15.83
CA THR A 53 -15.80 -13.48 14.49
C THR A 53 -17.19 -13.31 13.90
N GLY A 54 -17.27 -12.76 12.66
CA GLY A 54 -18.52 -12.52 11.97
C GLY A 54 -19.43 -11.45 12.58
N ALA A 55 -18.97 -10.73 13.61
CA ALA A 55 -19.76 -9.67 14.25
C ALA A 55 -20.07 -8.52 13.28
N ASN A 56 -21.21 -7.88 13.46
CA ASN A 56 -21.57 -6.65 12.74
C ASN A 56 -21.27 -5.43 13.62
N LEU A 57 -20.21 -4.71 13.30
CA LEU A 57 -19.81 -3.44 13.96
C LEU A 57 -19.96 -2.26 12.97
N SER A 58 -20.80 -2.40 11.96
CA SER A 58 -20.93 -1.34 10.96
C SER A 58 -21.42 -0.02 11.59
N ARG A 59 -20.67 1.07 11.33
CA ARG A 59 -20.90 2.40 11.87
C ARG A 59 -20.85 2.47 13.41
N ALA A 60 -20.21 1.52 14.08
CA ALA A 60 -19.93 1.60 15.50
C ALA A 60 -18.82 2.64 15.75
N ASP A 61 -18.87 3.28 16.89
CA ASP A 61 -17.81 4.14 17.41
C ASP A 61 -16.92 3.30 18.35
N LEU A 62 -15.68 3.04 17.94
CA LEU A 62 -14.65 2.36 18.72
C LEU A 62 -13.45 3.30 18.95
N THR A 63 -13.68 4.61 18.96
CA THR A 63 -12.59 5.57 19.15
C THR A 63 -11.87 5.31 20.48
N ASN A 64 -10.54 5.28 20.44
CA ASN A 64 -9.69 4.97 21.58
C ASN A 64 -9.93 3.58 22.24
N ALA A 65 -10.66 2.68 21.57
CA ALA A 65 -10.92 1.35 22.13
C ALA A 65 -9.64 0.50 22.18
N CYS A 66 -9.56 -0.37 23.19
CA CYS A 66 -8.52 -1.39 23.31
C CYS A 66 -9.04 -2.74 22.81
N SER A 67 -8.54 -3.18 21.65
CA SER A 67 -8.94 -4.41 20.96
C SER A 67 -7.72 -5.31 20.70
N ILE A 68 -6.77 -5.34 21.65
CA ILE A 68 -5.53 -6.11 21.53
C ILE A 68 -5.86 -7.61 21.43
N LYS A 69 -5.30 -8.29 20.40
CA LYS A 69 -5.54 -9.74 20.16
C LYS A 69 -7.01 -10.11 19.98
N THR A 70 -7.88 -9.17 19.71
CA THR A 70 -9.29 -9.42 19.43
C THR A 70 -9.45 -10.11 18.08
N ASN A 71 -10.33 -11.10 17.99
CA ASN A 71 -10.63 -11.79 16.76
C ASN A 71 -11.85 -11.15 16.09
N PHE A 72 -11.60 -10.36 15.03
CA PHE A 72 -12.59 -9.75 14.14
C PHE A 72 -12.64 -10.47 12.78
N ALA A 73 -12.19 -11.71 12.66
CA ALA A 73 -12.22 -12.41 11.39
C ALA A 73 -13.63 -12.41 10.79
N GLN A 74 -13.75 -12.05 9.50
CA GLN A 74 -15.01 -11.96 8.78
C GLN A 74 -16.03 -10.94 9.35
N ALA A 75 -15.63 -10.10 10.31
CA ALA A 75 -16.50 -9.07 10.87
C ALA A 75 -16.81 -7.97 9.85
N ASN A 76 -17.96 -7.35 9.99
CA ASN A 76 -18.36 -6.16 9.23
C ASN A 76 -18.09 -4.89 10.05
N LEU A 77 -17.01 -4.19 9.73
CA LEU A 77 -16.59 -2.91 10.32
C LEU A 77 -16.81 -1.74 9.35
N LYS A 78 -17.70 -1.90 8.38
CA LYS A 78 -17.96 -0.88 7.36
C LYS A 78 -18.34 0.46 7.99
N SER A 79 -17.57 1.52 7.65
CA SER A 79 -17.77 2.88 8.15
C SER A 79 -17.75 2.99 9.69
N ALA A 80 -17.13 2.06 10.40
CA ALA A 80 -16.86 2.20 11.83
C ALA A 80 -15.75 3.24 12.04
N ASP A 81 -15.75 3.87 13.21
CA ASP A 81 -14.69 4.76 13.67
C ASP A 81 -13.82 4.03 14.69
N LEU A 82 -12.55 3.83 14.35
CA LEU A 82 -11.52 3.21 15.19
C LEU A 82 -10.33 4.17 15.38
N THR A 83 -10.58 5.47 15.28
CA THR A 83 -9.54 6.49 15.45
C THR A 83 -8.83 6.30 16.80
N ASN A 84 -7.49 6.29 16.78
CA ASN A 84 -6.61 6.05 17.94
C ASN A 84 -6.81 4.69 18.64
N ALA A 85 -7.57 3.74 18.11
CA ALA A 85 -7.76 2.43 18.73
C ALA A 85 -6.47 1.59 18.72
N ASP A 86 -6.31 0.71 19.71
CA ASP A 86 -5.26 -0.30 19.73
C ASP A 86 -5.81 -1.66 19.29
N LEU A 87 -5.46 -2.05 18.06
CA LEU A 87 -5.78 -3.34 17.45
C LEU A 87 -4.50 -4.19 17.27
N SER A 88 -3.48 -3.95 18.06
CA SER A 88 -2.24 -4.73 17.93
C SER A 88 -2.52 -6.23 18.12
N TRP A 89 -1.93 -7.05 17.24
CA TRP A 89 -2.15 -8.50 17.19
C TRP A 89 -3.60 -8.93 16.89
N ALA A 90 -4.52 -8.02 16.56
CA ALA A 90 -5.89 -8.39 16.22
C ALA A 90 -5.96 -9.19 14.92
N ASN A 91 -6.92 -10.09 14.83
CA ASN A 91 -7.23 -10.84 13.63
C ASN A 91 -8.40 -10.19 12.89
N LEU A 92 -8.13 -9.59 11.73
CA LEU A 92 -9.12 -8.98 10.83
C LEU A 92 -9.14 -9.69 9.46
N GLU A 93 -8.75 -10.97 9.42
CA GLU A 93 -8.76 -11.73 8.17
C GLU A 93 -10.15 -11.77 7.55
N GLN A 94 -10.23 -11.45 6.25
CA GLN A 94 -11.47 -11.40 5.48
C GLN A 94 -12.52 -10.41 6.01
N ALA A 95 -12.17 -9.52 6.93
CA ALA A 95 -13.09 -8.51 7.46
C ALA A 95 -13.46 -7.47 6.38
N CYS A 96 -14.68 -6.92 6.48
CA CYS A 96 -15.14 -5.79 5.69
C CYS A 96 -14.87 -4.48 6.42
N LEU A 97 -13.84 -3.74 5.98
CA LEU A 97 -13.38 -2.48 6.55
C LEU A 97 -13.58 -1.30 5.58
N ILE A 98 -14.55 -1.42 4.66
CA ILE A 98 -14.81 -0.37 3.66
C ILE A 98 -15.18 0.94 4.35
N ARG A 99 -14.43 2.03 4.05
CA ARG A 99 -14.61 3.37 4.62
C ARG A 99 -14.49 3.41 6.14
N VAL A 100 -13.74 2.50 6.73
CA VAL A 100 -13.39 2.55 8.14
C VAL A 100 -12.43 3.72 8.38
N ASP A 101 -12.55 4.38 9.53
CA ASP A 101 -11.52 5.28 10.03
C ASP A 101 -10.62 4.53 11.00
N LEU A 102 -9.35 4.39 10.65
CA LEU A 102 -8.27 3.80 11.43
C LEU A 102 -7.13 4.80 11.61
N SER A 103 -7.42 6.09 11.44
CA SER A 103 -6.40 7.13 11.57
C SER A 103 -5.75 7.10 12.96
N ASN A 104 -4.42 7.18 13.00
CA ASN A 104 -3.61 7.07 14.19
C ASN A 104 -3.73 5.76 14.99
N ALA A 105 -4.44 4.74 14.48
CA ALA A 105 -4.62 3.47 15.16
C ALA A 105 -3.29 2.68 15.26
N ASN A 106 -3.15 1.89 16.32
CA ASN A 106 -2.09 0.91 16.46
C ASN A 106 -2.54 -0.45 15.90
N LEU A 107 -2.05 -0.80 14.72
CA LEU A 107 -2.33 -2.03 13.98
C LEU A 107 -1.09 -2.93 13.92
N SER A 108 -0.10 -2.71 14.80
CA SER A 108 1.15 -3.45 14.75
C SER A 108 0.91 -4.96 14.94
N GLN A 109 1.56 -5.76 14.08
CA GLN A 109 1.50 -7.23 14.12
C GLN A 109 0.09 -7.84 13.94
N SER A 110 -0.87 -7.05 13.45
CA SER A 110 -2.24 -7.51 13.16
C SER A 110 -2.33 -8.29 11.83
N PHE A 111 -3.44 -9.01 11.64
CA PHE A 111 -3.66 -9.88 10.49
C PHE A 111 -4.87 -9.39 9.68
N PHE A 112 -4.62 -8.95 8.42
CA PHE A 112 -5.64 -8.44 7.49
C PHE A 112 -5.70 -9.24 6.19
N ARG A 113 -5.27 -10.48 6.21
CA ARG A 113 -5.25 -11.29 4.99
C ARG A 113 -6.60 -11.28 4.29
N ASN A 114 -6.61 -10.88 2.99
CA ASN A 114 -7.81 -10.75 2.17
C ASN A 114 -8.90 -9.82 2.76
N ALA A 115 -8.56 -8.93 3.68
CA ALA A 115 -9.50 -7.93 4.20
C ALA A 115 -9.82 -6.87 3.13
N ASN A 116 -10.99 -6.28 3.21
CA ASN A 116 -11.41 -5.21 2.31
C ASN A 116 -11.37 -3.84 3.02
N LEU A 117 -10.31 -3.08 2.76
CA LEU A 117 -10.05 -1.73 3.28
C LEU A 117 -10.26 -0.65 2.20
N ALA A 118 -11.10 -0.91 1.19
CA ALA A 118 -11.34 0.08 0.14
C ALA A 118 -11.91 1.39 0.73
N ASP A 119 -11.37 2.53 0.29
CA ASP A 119 -11.74 3.87 0.78
C ASP A 119 -11.49 4.09 2.30
N ALA A 120 -10.73 3.25 2.99
CA ALA A 120 -10.41 3.39 4.41
C ALA A 120 -9.43 4.54 4.67
N ASP A 121 -9.52 5.16 5.86
CA ASP A 121 -8.50 6.08 6.36
C ASP A 121 -7.58 5.35 7.34
N LEU A 122 -6.29 5.22 6.98
CA LEU A 122 -5.22 4.68 7.80
C LEU A 122 -4.10 5.73 7.98
N SER A 123 -4.42 7.02 7.83
CA SER A 123 -3.43 8.07 7.95
C SER A 123 -2.74 8.04 9.32
N ASN A 124 -1.40 8.11 9.30
CA ASN A 124 -0.55 8.01 10.48
C ASN A 124 -0.70 6.72 11.31
N ALA A 125 -1.41 5.69 10.83
CA ALA A 125 -1.56 4.43 11.54
C ALA A 125 -0.22 3.69 11.64
N ASN A 126 -0.05 2.92 12.70
CA ASN A 126 1.10 2.04 12.90
C ASN A 126 0.75 0.61 12.47
N LEU A 127 1.21 0.19 11.29
CA LEU A 127 1.04 -1.17 10.76
C LEU A 127 2.32 -2.00 10.83
N THR A 128 3.28 -1.64 11.68
CA THR A 128 4.58 -2.32 11.74
C THR A 128 4.42 -3.83 11.87
N ARG A 129 5.00 -4.59 10.90
CA ARG A 129 4.96 -6.06 10.83
C ARG A 129 3.55 -6.68 10.75
N ALA A 130 2.54 -5.93 10.34
CA ALA A 130 1.22 -6.48 10.05
C ALA A 130 1.26 -7.37 8.80
N ASN A 131 0.28 -8.25 8.66
CA ASN A 131 0.09 -9.11 7.49
C ASN A 131 -1.15 -8.67 6.70
N LEU A 132 -0.95 -8.05 5.54
CA LEU A 132 -2.02 -7.57 4.65
C LEU A 132 -2.00 -8.30 3.28
N VAL A 133 -1.53 -9.54 3.25
CA VAL A 133 -1.46 -10.33 2.00
C VAL A 133 -2.82 -10.38 1.31
N GLY A 134 -2.86 -9.93 0.05
CA GLY A 134 -4.07 -9.92 -0.77
C GLY A 134 -5.16 -8.94 -0.32
N ALA A 135 -4.88 -8.02 0.62
CA ALA A 135 -5.85 -7.04 1.06
C ALA A 135 -6.21 -6.03 -0.05
N ASN A 136 -7.46 -5.58 -0.06
CA ASN A 136 -7.91 -4.50 -0.94
C ASN A 136 -7.81 -3.15 -0.21
N LEU A 137 -6.83 -2.34 -0.57
CA LEU A 137 -6.56 -0.98 -0.07
C LEU A 137 -6.84 0.08 -1.16
N SER A 138 -7.65 -0.26 -2.17
CA SER A 138 -7.94 0.66 -3.26
C SER A 138 -8.58 1.95 -2.74
N ARG A 139 -8.02 3.10 -3.14
CA ARG A 139 -8.41 4.44 -2.72
C ARG A 139 -8.30 4.72 -1.21
N ALA A 140 -7.60 3.86 -0.45
CA ALA A 140 -7.34 4.10 0.97
C ALA A 140 -6.34 5.26 1.14
N ASN A 141 -6.47 5.98 2.25
CA ASN A 141 -5.51 6.97 2.71
C ASN A 141 -4.56 6.33 3.71
N LEU A 142 -3.27 6.19 3.36
CA LEU A 142 -2.20 5.71 4.21
C LEU A 142 -1.10 6.78 4.38
N SER A 143 -1.45 8.06 4.17
CA SER A 143 -0.47 9.14 4.25
C SER A 143 0.18 9.18 5.63
N GLY A 144 1.52 9.25 5.68
CA GLY A 144 2.30 9.23 6.90
C GLY A 144 2.27 7.91 7.70
N ALA A 145 1.59 6.86 7.23
CA ALA A 145 1.49 5.59 7.94
C ALA A 145 2.85 4.88 8.06
N ASN A 146 3.05 4.13 9.15
CA ASN A 146 4.22 3.28 9.36
C ASN A 146 3.93 1.83 8.95
N LEU A 147 4.44 1.44 7.80
CA LEU A 147 4.31 0.11 7.19
C LEU A 147 5.64 -0.68 7.23
N THR A 148 6.52 -0.38 8.21
CA THR A 148 7.83 -1.02 8.29
C THR A 148 7.73 -2.53 8.46
N GLY A 149 8.36 -3.29 7.55
CA GLY A 149 8.43 -4.74 7.59
C GLY A 149 7.10 -5.47 7.39
N VAL A 150 6.11 -4.79 6.82
CA VAL A 150 4.78 -5.34 6.54
C VAL A 150 4.82 -6.31 5.36
N ASP A 151 3.98 -7.36 5.39
CA ASP A 151 3.72 -8.19 4.21
C ASP A 151 2.42 -7.74 3.51
N LEU A 152 2.57 -7.16 2.33
CA LEU A 152 1.54 -6.62 1.46
C LEU A 152 1.54 -7.34 0.09
N SER A 153 2.10 -8.55 0.03
CA SER A 153 2.17 -9.26 -1.23
C SER A 153 0.78 -9.47 -1.84
N GLY A 154 0.64 -9.13 -3.11
CA GLY A 154 -0.61 -9.21 -3.86
C GLY A 154 -1.71 -8.22 -3.44
N ALA A 155 -1.43 -7.24 -2.56
CA ALA A 155 -2.40 -6.23 -2.16
C ALA A 155 -2.74 -5.25 -3.29
N ASP A 156 -3.95 -4.70 -3.27
CA ASP A 156 -4.40 -3.68 -4.22
C ASP A 156 -4.39 -2.28 -3.59
N PHE A 157 -3.45 -1.44 -4.03
CA PHE A 157 -3.32 -0.02 -3.67
C PHE A 157 -3.76 0.91 -4.81
N SER A 158 -4.57 0.45 -5.73
CA SER A 158 -4.98 1.27 -6.86
C SER A 158 -5.62 2.58 -6.40
N ARG A 159 -5.01 3.73 -6.78
CA ARG A 159 -5.42 5.08 -6.39
C ARG A 159 -5.34 5.39 -4.89
N ALA A 160 -4.61 4.59 -4.11
CA ALA A 160 -4.35 4.87 -2.70
C ALA A 160 -3.37 6.05 -2.55
N ASP A 161 -3.47 6.74 -1.43
CA ASP A 161 -2.50 7.75 -0.99
C ASP A 161 -1.55 7.11 0.03
N LEU A 162 -0.27 6.96 -0.33
CA LEU A 162 0.83 6.51 0.52
C LEU A 162 1.89 7.60 0.65
N SER A 163 1.52 8.86 0.43
CA SER A 163 2.46 9.99 0.54
C SER A 163 3.08 10.03 1.94
N GLU A 164 4.39 10.28 2.01
CA GLU A 164 5.17 10.33 3.25
C GLU A 164 5.15 9.02 4.08
N ALA A 165 4.54 7.93 3.60
CA ALA A 165 4.47 6.66 4.31
C ALA A 165 5.85 6.00 4.44
N ASN A 166 6.07 5.25 5.52
CA ASN A 166 7.28 4.45 5.71
C ASN A 166 7.04 2.97 5.42
N LEU A 167 7.49 2.51 4.24
CA LEU A 167 7.40 1.12 3.79
C LEU A 167 8.76 0.38 3.89
N THR A 168 9.70 0.86 4.69
CA THR A 168 11.03 0.26 4.79
C THR A 168 10.95 -1.24 5.10
N ASN A 169 11.67 -2.06 4.31
CA ASN A 169 11.68 -3.54 4.41
C ASN A 169 10.31 -4.22 4.16
N ALA A 170 9.31 -3.55 3.58
CA ALA A 170 8.03 -4.16 3.27
C ALA A 170 8.16 -5.15 2.09
N ASN A 171 7.33 -6.19 2.10
CA ASN A 171 7.12 -7.07 0.96
C ASN A 171 5.89 -6.61 0.17
N LEU A 172 6.11 -6.07 -1.02
CA LEU A 172 5.11 -5.52 -1.94
C LEU A 172 5.07 -6.31 -3.26
N SER A 173 5.61 -7.54 -3.26
CA SER A 173 5.64 -8.37 -4.46
C SER A 173 4.22 -8.65 -4.97
N TYR A 174 4.04 -8.59 -6.29
CA TYR A 174 2.74 -8.77 -6.97
C TYR A 174 1.66 -7.73 -6.59
N ALA A 175 1.97 -6.69 -5.81
CA ALA A 175 0.99 -5.66 -5.43
C ALA A 175 0.67 -4.72 -6.61
N SER A 176 -0.53 -4.14 -6.58
CA SER A 176 -0.99 -3.15 -7.55
C SER A 176 -0.95 -1.74 -6.98
N PHE A 177 -0.12 -0.86 -7.55
CA PHE A 177 -0.03 0.57 -7.21
C PHE A 177 -0.54 1.46 -8.36
N ASN A 178 -1.47 0.99 -9.16
CA ASN A 178 -1.95 1.73 -10.31
C ASN A 178 -2.57 3.07 -9.89
N ARG A 179 -1.93 4.19 -10.32
CA ARG A 179 -2.31 5.57 -9.99
C ARG A 179 -2.23 5.91 -8.49
N ALA A 180 -1.48 5.13 -7.69
CA ALA A 180 -1.23 5.45 -6.29
C ALA A 180 -0.28 6.66 -6.15
N ASP A 181 -0.43 7.40 -5.07
CA ASP A 181 0.54 8.42 -4.67
C ASP A 181 1.51 7.84 -3.63
N LEU A 182 2.79 7.75 -3.98
CA LEU A 182 3.90 7.32 -3.12
C LEU A 182 4.92 8.46 -2.93
N SER A 183 4.49 9.72 -3.17
CA SER A 183 5.42 10.86 -3.09
C SER A 183 5.99 11.02 -1.68
N GLY A 184 7.28 11.28 -1.59
CA GLY A 184 8.00 11.44 -0.33
C GLY A 184 8.15 10.16 0.51
N SER A 185 7.55 9.05 0.11
CA SER A 185 7.56 7.80 0.89
C SER A 185 8.96 7.19 1.02
N SER A 186 9.18 6.43 2.12
CA SER A 186 10.36 5.59 2.29
C SER A 186 10.09 4.18 1.78
N LEU A 187 10.66 3.83 0.62
CA LEU A 187 10.61 2.51 0.00
C LEU A 187 11.99 1.81 0.10
N ARG A 188 12.72 2.04 1.19
CA ARG A 188 14.06 1.47 1.38
C ARG A 188 13.96 -0.04 1.56
N GLN A 189 14.79 -0.78 0.78
CA GLN A 189 14.90 -2.24 0.85
C GLN A 189 13.56 -2.98 0.68
N VAL A 190 12.57 -2.36 0.02
CA VAL A 190 11.30 -3.01 -0.30
C VAL A 190 11.48 -4.05 -1.40
N ASN A 191 10.65 -5.08 -1.37
CA ASN A 191 10.46 -5.98 -2.48
C ASN A 191 9.21 -5.59 -3.28
N LEU A 192 9.39 -5.06 -4.50
CA LEU A 192 8.35 -4.71 -5.49
C LEU A 192 8.38 -5.66 -6.69
N GLU A 193 8.91 -6.87 -6.51
CA GLU A 193 8.98 -7.84 -7.60
C GLU A 193 7.60 -8.13 -8.18
N GLN A 194 7.50 -8.12 -9.53
CA GLN A 194 6.26 -8.38 -10.27
C GLN A 194 5.08 -7.44 -9.92
N SER A 195 5.31 -6.34 -9.22
CA SER A 195 4.27 -5.34 -8.91
C SER A 195 3.89 -4.51 -10.14
N THR A 196 2.72 -3.87 -10.09
CA THR A 196 2.27 -2.91 -11.12
C THR A 196 2.22 -1.50 -10.55
N LEU A 197 2.88 -0.53 -11.21
CA LEU A 197 2.98 0.87 -10.76
C LEU A 197 2.52 1.85 -11.85
N GLN A 198 1.60 1.44 -12.71
CA GLN A 198 1.13 2.27 -13.81
C GLN A 198 0.51 3.58 -13.31
N GLY A 199 1.05 4.72 -13.78
CA GLY A 199 0.60 6.05 -13.37
C GLY A 199 0.86 6.40 -11.90
N ALA A 200 1.64 5.61 -11.16
CA ALA A 200 2.01 5.92 -9.78
C ALA A 200 2.92 7.16 -9.70
N ASN A 201 2.75 7.95 -8.65
CA ASN A 201 3.60 9.08 -8.31
C ASN A 201 4.64 8.66 -7.26
N LEU A 202 5.91 8.55 -7.65
CA LEU A 202 7.04 8.26 -6.76
C LEU A 202 7.99 9.47 -6.61
N ARG A 203 7.47 10.69 -6.83
CA ARG A 203 8.29 11.91 -6.72
C ARG A 203 8.88 12.00 -5.32
N SER A 204 10.19 12.24 -5.23
CA SER A 204 10.95 12.32 -3.98
C SER A 204 10.92 11.05 -3.11
N ALA A 205 10.37 9.93 -3.60
CA ALA A 205 10.40 8.67 -2.88
C ALA A 205 11.84 8.13 -2.73
N ASN A 206 12.10 7.44 -1.63
CA ASN A 206 13.40 6.83 -1.35
C ASN A 206 13.36 5.33 -1.61
N LEU A 207 13.82 4.87 -2.77
CA LEU A 207 13.86 3.46 -3.19
C LEU A 207 15.25 2.82 -3.01
N ARG A 208 16.07 3.33 -2.09
CA ARG A 208 17.43 2.79 -1.88
C ARG A 208 17.39 1.30 -1.53
N GLY A 209 18.05 0.48 -2.36
CA GLY A 209 18.10 -0.97 -2.18
C GLY A 209 16.81 -1.72 -2.52
N ALA A 210 15.81 -1.06 -3.10
CA ALA A 210 14.56 -1.70 -3.52
C ALA A 210 14.78 -2.72 -4.65
N VAL A 211 13.97 -3.77 -4.65
CA VAL A 211 13.92 -4.78 -5.72
C VAL A 211 12.67 -4.55 -6.56
N LEU A 212 12.82 -4.25 -7.86
CA LEU A 212 11.73 -4.00 -8.82
C LEU A 212 11.80 -4.96 -10.01
N THR A 213 12.40 -6.13 -9.84
CA THR A 213 12.55 -7.12 -10.92
C THR A 213 11.19 -7.54 -11.46
N GLY A 214 10.99 -7.41 -12.78
CA GLY A 214 9.71 -7.73 -13.42
C GLY A 214 8.54 -6.80 -13.09
N ALA A 215 8.78 -5.70 -12.36
CA ALA A 215 7.73 -4.72 -12.10
C ALA A 215 7.23 -4.07 -13.40
N VAL A 216 5.91 -3.90 -13.50
CA VAL A 216 5.24 -3.31 -14.67
C VAL A 216 4.91 -1.85 -14.38
N LEU A 217 5.58 -0.95 -15.09
CA LEU A 217 5.46 0.49 -14.89
C LEU A 217 4.66 1.18 -16.00
N LYS A 218 4.22 0.41 -17.00
CA LYS A 218 3.36 0.86 -18.11
C LYS A 218 2.23 -0.14 -18.36
N GLU A 219 1.10 0.36 -18.85
CA GLU A 219 0.04 -0.47 -19.40
C GLU A 219 0.59 -1.34 -20.53
N THR A 220 0.58 -2.66 -20.35
CA THR A 220 0.72 -3.56 -21.49
C THR A 220 -0.60 -3.53 -22.23
N ASP A 221 -0.59 -3.11 -23.50
CA ASP A 221 -1.71 -3.30 -24.42
C ASP A 221 -2.09 -4.79 -24.44
N ARG A 222 -3.02 -5.18 -23.57
CA ARG A 222 -3.67 -6.48 -23.68
C ARG A 222 -4.60 -6.40 -24.88
N GLY A 223 -4.02 -6.74 -26.05
CA GLY A 223 -4.77 -7.21 -27.21
C GLY A 223 -5.95 -6.34 -27.62
N SER A 224 -5.67 -5.15 -28.12
CA SER A 224 -6.52 -4.54 -29.13
C SER A 224 -5.98 -4.97 -30.49
N SER A 225 -6.70 -5.89 -31.14
CA SER A 225 -6.42 -6.28 -32.50
C SER A 225 -6.40 -5.02 -33.39
N MET A 226 -5.28 -4.80 -34.10
CA MET A 226 -5.14 -3.97 -35.29
C MET A 226 -5.79 -2.57 -35.24
N ALA A 227 -5.23 -1.67 -34.48
CA ALA A 227 -5.28 -0.24 -34.84
C ALA A 227 -4.03 0.08 -35.66
N THR A 228 -4.21 0.41 -36.90
CA THR A 228 -3.16 0.81 -37.85
C THR A 228 -2.35 2.00 -37.31
N ILE A 229 -1.04 1.98 -37.56
CA ILE A 229 -0.04 2.96 -37.13
C ILE A 229 -0.43 4.45 -37.41
N SER A 230 -1.38 4.69 -38.25
CA SER A 230 -1.88 6.03 -38.59
C SER A 230 -2.83 6.66 -37.56
N GLN A 231 -3.35 5.90 -36.58
CA GLN A 231 -4.24 6.43 -35.56
C GLN A 231 -3.53 6.71 -34.22
N LEU A 232 -2.24 6.35 -34.10
CA LEU A 232 -1.43 6.59 -32.89
C LEU A 232 -0.88 8.02 -32.77
N SER A 233 -1.09 8.88 -33.80
CA SER A 233 -0.60 10.27 -33.81
C SER A 233 -1.53 11.27 -33.12
N GLN A 234 -2.74 10.89 -32.71
CA GLN A 234 -3.73 11.77 -32.08
C GLN A 234 -4.48 11.18 -30.88
N SER A 235 -4.08 10.02 -30.34
CA SER A 235 -4.70 9.56 -29.12
C SER A 235 -4.16 10.37 -27.94
N ASN A 236 -5.04 11.11 -27.31
CA ASN A 236 -4.87 11.87 -26.09
C ASN A 236 -4.18 11.01 -25.01
N PHE A 237 -2.84 11.03 -24.98
CA PHE A 237 -2.11 10.66 -23.79
C PHE A 237 -2.45 11.71 -22.74
N SER A 238 -3.40 11.40 -21.86
CA SER A 238 -3.56 12.16 -20.65
C SER A 238 -2.18 12.24 -19.99
N PRO A 239 -1.66 13.42 -19.63
CA PRO A 239 -0.39 13.54 -18.92
C PRO A 239 -0.39 12.75 -17.60
N ASP A 240 -1.55 12.28 -17.15
CA ASP A 240 -1.81 11.65 -15.86
C ASP A 240 -1.42 10.15 -15.77
N ASN A 241 -0.98 9.50 -16.86
CA ASN A 241 -0.65 8.07 -16.87
C ASN A 241 0.86 7.75 -16.87
N ARG A 242 1.72 8.75 -16.63
CA ARG A 242 3.18 8.56 -16.58
C ARG A 242 3.62 8.31 -15.15
N ILE A 243 4.37 7.22 -14.91
CA ILE A 243 5.05 7.05 -13.64
C ILE A 243 6.04 8.20 -13.41
N ASN A 244 6.03 8.77 -12.22
CA ASN A 244 6.86 9.90 -11.87
C ASN A 244 7.87 9.54 -10.77
N PHE A 245 9.15 9.41 -11.16
CA PHE A 245 10.30 9.22 -10.27
C PHE A 245 11.11 10.52 -10.08
N GLY A 246 10.55 11.67 -10.37
CA GLY A 246 11.27 12.93 -10.25
C GLY A 246 11.89 13.09 -8.87
N SER A 247 13.21 13.36 -8.80
CA SER A 247 13.98 13.44 -7.58
C SER A 247 13.99 12.17 -6.69
N ALA A 248 13.56 11.02 -7.20
CA ALA A 248 13.60 9.75 -6.45
C ALA A 248 15.05 9.29 -6.20
N ASN A 249 15.28 8.64 -5.07
CA ASN A 249 16.57 8.02 -4.76
C ASN A 249 16.51 6.50 -5.03
N LEU A 250 17.10 6.07 -6.14
CA LEU A 250 17.17 4.69 -6.61
C LEU A 250 18.56 4.06 -6.34
N THR A 251 19.37 4.65 -5.46
CA THR A 251 20.72 4.18 -5.15
C THR A 251 20.72 2.71 -4.73
N GLY A 252 21.47 1.87 -5.47
CA GLY A 252 21.56 0.44 -5.22
C GLY A 252 20.29 -0.36 -5.45
N ALA A 253 19.26 0.23 -6.05
CA ALA A 253 18.04 -0.49 -6.42
C ALA A 253 18.31 -1.51 -7.54
N ASN A 254 17.51 -2.59 -7.60
CA ASN A 254 17.52 -3.54 -8.70
C ASN A 254 16.30 -3.34 -9.60
N LEU A 255 16.52 -2.77 -10.79
CA LEU A 255 15.52 -2.53 -11.84
C LEU A 255 15.80 -3.38 -13.08
N GLN A 256 16.47 -4.52 -12.92
CA GLN A 256 16.79 -5.39 -14.04
C GLN A 256 15.52 -5.81 -14.80
N GLY A 257 15.48 -5.56 -16.12
CA GLY A 257 14.36 -5.89 -16.98
C GLY A 257 13.10 -5.07 -16.76
N ALA A 258 13.13 -4.04 -15.88
CA ALA A 258 11.97 -3.20 -15.63
C ALA A 258 11.52 -2.43 -16.88
N ASN A 259 10.20 -2.32 -17.09
CA ASN A 259 9.65 -1.49 -18.16
C ASN A 259 9.42 -0.05 -17.67
N LEU A 260 10.36 0.84 -17.97
CA LEU A 260 10.41 2.25 -17.55
C LEU A 260 10.05 3.21 -18.70
N GLN A 261 9.37 2.71 -19.71
CA GLN A 261 9.00 3.50 -20.90
C GLN A 261 8.11 4.69 -20.54
N ASN A 262 8.42 5.87 -21.10
CA ASN A 262 7.73 7.15 -20.86
C ASN A 262 7.82 7.67 -19.40
N ALA A 263 8.57 7.04 -18.49
CA ALA A 263 8.69 7.50 -17.11
C ALA A 263 9.44 8.84 -17.00
N ASN A 264 9.11 9.60 -15.97
CA ASN A 264 9.84 10.84 -15.63
C ASN A 264 10.83 10.54 -14.49
N PHE A 265 12.14 10.71 -14.77
CA PHE A 265 13.24 10.54 -13.81
C PHE A 265 14.04 11.82 -13.57
N ARG A 266 13.50 12.98 -13.89
CA ARG A 266 14.25 14.24 -13.71
C ARG A 266 14.81 14.35 -12.30
N PHE A 267 16.13 14.64 -12.19
CA PHE A 267 16.87 14.76 -10.95
C PHE A 267 16.95 13.47 -10.09
N ALA A 268 16.59 12.30 -10.65
CA ALA A 268 16.69 11.04 -9.92
C ALA A 268 18.14 10.59 -9.72
N LEU A 269 18.38 9.85 -8.63
CA LEU A 269 19.69 9.31 -8.27
C LEU A 269 19.73 7.80 -8.52
N PHE A 270 20.59 7.35 -9.46
CA PHE A 270 20.79 5.95 -9.83
C PHE A 270 22.18 5.43 -9.44
N PHE A 271 22.78 5.94 -8.37
CA PHE A 271 24.12 5.53 -7.96
C PHE A 271 24.16 4.01 -7.68
N LYS A 272 25.06 3.27 -8.40
CA LYS A 272 25.20 1.80 -8.30
C LYS A 272 23.88 1.02 -8.51
N THR A 273 22.93 1.55 -9.27
CA THR A 273 21.66 0.89 -9.58
C THR A 273 21.87 -0.18 -10.67
N ASN A 274 21.22 -1.35 -10.52
CA ASN A 274 21.17 -2.34 -11.59
C ASN A 274 20.00 -2.04 -12.54
N LEU A 275 20.33 -1.64 -13.78
CA LEU A 275 19.41 -1.28 -14.86
C LEU A 275 19.58 -2.21 -16.07
N GLU A 276 20.22 -3.38 -15.86
CA GLU A 276 20.46 -4.33 -16.96
C GLU A 276 19.15 -4.70 -17.65
N LYS A 277 19.14 -4.59 -19.00
CA LYS A 277 17.97 -4.87 -19.85
C LYS A 277 16.71 -4.05 -19.53
N ALA A 278 16.81 -2.98 -18.75
CA ALA A 278 15.67 -2.08 -18.49
C ALA A 278 15.26 -1.32 -19.77
N ASN A 279 13.96 -1.05 -19.92
CA ASN A 279 13.44 -0.31 -21.07
C ASN A 279 13.10 1.13 -20.69
N PHE A 280 13.95 2.07 -21.05
CA PHE A 280 13.76 3.53 -20.86
C PHE A 280 13.25 4.23 -22.12
N SER A 281 12.72 3.53 -23.11
CA SER A 281 12.32 4.20 -24.35
C SER A 281 11.34 5.35 -24.08
N SER A 282 11.64 6.52 -24.68
CA SER A 282 10.87 7.76 -24.49
C SER A 282 10.81 8.28 -23.03
N ALA A 283 11.63 7.78 -22.11
CA ALA A 283 11.72 8.29 -20.75
C ALA A 283 12.43 9.65 -20.68
N SER A 284 12.11 10.47 -19.69
CA SER A 284 12.86 11.67 -19.35
C SER A 284 13.93 11.37 -18.32
N LEU A 285 15.20 11.42 -18.74
CA LEU A 285 16.39 11.17 -17.93
C LEU A 285 17.21 12.45 -17.74
N VAL A 286 16.51 13.60 -17.61
CA VAL A 286 17.15 14.92 -17.50
C VAL A 286 17.78 15.09 -16.14
N ASP A 287 19.06 15.55 -16.10
CA ASP A 287 19.82 15.86 -14.89
C ASP A 287 19.92 14.69 -13.89
N ILE A 288 19.98 13.46 -14.37
CA ILE A 288 20.11 12.26 -13.54
C ILE A 288 21.57 11.94 -13.23
N TYR A 289 21.80 11.16 -12.15
CA TYR A 289 23.12 10.72 -11.71
C TYR A 289 23.22 9.20 -11.82
N LEU A 290 23.97 8.67 -12.83
CA LEU A 290 24.14 7.25 -13.14
C LEU A 290 25.47 6.66 -12.64
N ARG A 291 26.25 7.38 -11.84
CA ARG A 291 27.59 6.94 -11.43
C ARG A 291 27.59 5.50 -10.91
N GLY A 292 28.33 4.62 -11.61
CA GLY A 292 28.45 3.21 -11.25
C GLY A 292 27.20 2.37 -11.50
N ALA A 293 26.18 2.89 -12.18
CA ALA A 293 25.00 2.13 -12.58
C ALA A 293 25.34 1.13 -13.71
N ASN A 294 24.60 0.03 -13.80
CA ASN A 294 24.72 -0.98 -14.86
C ASN A 294 23.54 -0.87 -15.84
N LEU A 295 23.77 -0.35 -17.03
CA LEU A 295 22.79 -0.23 -18.13
C LEU A 295 22.99 -1.29 -19.21
N ARG A 296 23.75 -2.35 -18.98
CA ARG A 296 24.02 -3.37 -20.01
C ARG A 296 22.74 -3.90 -20.64
N GLY A 297 22.63 -3.78 -21.99
CA GLY A 297 21.43 -4.21 -22.73
C GLY A 297 20.18 -3.34 -22.51
N ALA A 298 20.28 -2.21 -21.79
CA ALA A 298 19.15 -1.31 -21.61
C ALA A 298 18.75 -0.60 -22.90
N ASN A 299 17.45 -0.37 -23.10
CA ASN A 299 16.90 0.35 -24.23
C ASN A 299 16.69 1.83 -23.90
N LEU A 300 17.50 2.71 -24.48
CA LEU A 300 17.42 4.18 -24.33
C LEU A 300 16.81 4.90 -25.55
N LYS A 301 16.14 4.16 -26.46
CA LYS A 301 15.61 4.74 -27.70
C LYS A 301 14.62 5.88 -27.42
N ASN A 302 14.86 7.04 -28.05
CA ASN A 302 14.03 8.25 -27.91
C ASN A 302 13.97 8.81 -26.47
N SER A 303 14.82 8.39 -25.54
CA SER A 303 14.89 8.99 -24.21
C SER A 303 15.55 10.39 -24.28
N ILE A 304 15.17 11.25 -23.32
CA ILE A 304 15.77 12.60 -23.18
C ILE A 304 16.92 12.49 -22.19
N LEU A 305 18.16 12.70 -22.66
CA LEU A 305 19.42 12.48 -21.94
C LEU A 305 20.19 13.78 -21.63
N SER A 306 19.51 14.90 -21.41
CA SER A 306 20.15 16.18 -21.11
C SER A 306 20.69 16.21 -19.67
N GLY A 307 21.92 16.68 -19.46
CA GLY A 307 22.50 16.87 -18.13
C GLY A 307 22.85 15.57 -17.38
N VAL A 308 22.92 14.42 -18.07
CA VAL A 308 23.19 13.12 -17.43
C VAL A 308 24.65 13.00 -16.97
N ASN A 309 24.86 12.61 -15.72
CA ASN A 309 26.17 12.26 -15.21
C ASN A 309 26.45 10.75 -15.38
N TRP A 310 27.29 10.41 -16.36
CA TRP A 310 27.60 9.04 -16.79
C TRP A 310 28.83 8.43 -16.10
N LYS A 311 29.56 9.16 -15.27
CA LYS A 311 30.87 8.73 -14.74
C LYS A 311 30.82 7.32 -14.13
N GLY A 312 31.65 6.41 -14.67
CA GLY A 312 31.75 5.03 -14.21
C GLY A 312 30.51 4.17 -14.49
N THR A 313 29.61 4.62 -15.35
CA THR A 313 28.40 3.88 -15.75
C THR A 313 28.77 2.79 -16.77
N THR A 314 28.24 1.57 -16.58
CA THR A 314 28.26 0.54 -17.64
C THR A 314 27.19 0.86 -18.65
N MET A 315 27.60 1.15 -19.89
CA MET A 315 26.73 1.53 -20.99
C MET A 315 25.94 0.32 -21.57
N PRO A 316 24.90 0.55 -22.40
CA PRO A 316 24.11 -0.55 -22.98
C PRO A 316 24.92 -1.59 -23.77
N ASP A 317 26.03 -1.21 -24.40
CA ASP A 317 26.96 -2.09 -25.12
C ASP A 317 27.95 -2.82 -24.20
N GLY A 318 27.92 -2.54 -22.88
CA GLY A 318 28.79 -3.10 -21.87
C GLY A 318 30.10 -2.34 -21.64
N THR A 319 30.35 -1.24 -22.37
CA THR A 319 31.50 -0.36 -22.12
C THR A 319 31.31 0.45 -20.85
N ILE A 320 32.42 0.94 -20.24
CA ILE A 320 32.37 1.79 -19.05
C ILE A 320 32.62 3.24 -19.49
N HIS A 321 31.70 4.13 -19.17
CA HIS A 321 31.87 5.56 -19.43
C HIS A 321 32.92 6.14 -18.46
N PRO A 322 33.96 6.82 -18.92
CA PRO A 322 35.06 7.32 -18.09
C PRO A 322 34.64 8.35 -17.04
#